data_2fb2b96fcd193082f9c930e0365d9d9a
#
_entry.id   2fb2b96fcd193082f9c930e0365d9d9a
#
_cell.length_a   1.000
_cell.length_b   1.000
_cell.length_c   1.000
_cell.angle_alpha   90.00
_cell.angle_beta   90.00
_cell.angle_gamma   90.00
#
_symmetry.space_group_name_H-M   'P 1'
#
loop_
_entity.id
_entity.type
_entity.pdbx_description
1 polymer ?
#
loop_
_entity_poly.entity_id
_entity_poly.type
_entity_poly.pdbx_seq_one_letter_code
_entity_poly.pdbx_strand_id
1 'polypeptide(L)'
;IPNLQLYKIENNGLRYLNLSKAFVVGVGINNVSCSSTKKQNINENYDQVIKNFNIYKRDFLQKINLKYIVLCKNLKVSEISALGFANPEMKTLIFNINTEKKLFDRILHHEVFHFIQYKNEELFNQEKWKKLNISNFNYQDCSTCSNNIELKYSNNNKGFLTDYSMSNPYEDMAEIYSFMKTNKKLLLKRLQDDQIIENKVNFLKNNISKINQNFKF
;
A
#
# COMPACT_ATOMS: atom_id res chain seq x y z
N ILE A 1 -13.92 2.02 15.53
CA ILE A 1 -14.16 0.57 15.51
C ILE A 1 -14.17 0.11 16.96
N PRO A 2 -15.23 -0.56 17.44
CA PRO A 2 -15.22 -1.15 18.77
C PRO A 2 -14.10 -2.20 18.86
N ASN A 3 -13.54 -2.40 20.07
CA ASN A 3 -12.48 -3.38 20.37
C ASN A 3 -11.06 -3.01 19.90
N LEU A 4 -10.82 -1.83 19.32
CA LEU A 4 -9.47 -1.35 19.09
C LEU A 4 -8.85 -0.83 20.38
N GLN A 5 -7.64 -1.28 20.68
CA GLN A 5 -6.85 -0.82 21.83
C GLN A 5 -5.57 -0.16 21.33
N LEU A 6 -5.22 0.97 21.94
CA LEU A 6 -3.95 1.62 21.66
C LEU A 6 -2.81 0.72 22.17
N TYR A 7 -1.95 0.31 21.22
CA TYR A 7 -0.74 -0.43 21.52
C TYR A 7 0.43 0.51 21.81
N LYS A 8 0.69 1.46 20.90
CA LYS A 8 1.80 2.43 21.03
C LYS A 8 1.58 3.67 20.17
N ILE A 9 2.23 4.77 20.55
CA ILE A 9 2.34 6.00 19.75
C ILE A 9 3.82 6.20 19.44
N GLU A 10 4.17 6.38 18.17
CA GLU A 10 5.54 6.62 17.74
C GLU A 10 5.85 8.11 17.55
N ASN A 11 7.16 8.44 17.48
CA ASN A 11 7.65 9.81 17.38
C ASN A 11 7.14 10.55 16.11
N ASN A 12 6.85 9.81 15.03
CA ASN A 12 6.25 10.36 13.82
C ASN A 12 4.74 10.64 13.95
N GLY A 13 4.13 10.31 15.09
CA GLY A 13 2.74 10.58 15.42
C GLY A 13 1.77 9.46 15.05
N LEU A 14 2.23 8.38 14.42
CA LEU A 14 1.39 7.22 14.13
C LEU A 14 0.96 6.51 15.41
N ARG A 15 -0.29 6.12 15.45
CA ARG A 15 -0.90 5.36 16.54
C ARG A 15 -1.15 3.94 16.08
N TYR A 16 -0.46 3.01 16.73
CA TYR A 16 -0.59 1.58 16.48
C TYR A 16 -1.66 1.00 17.36
N LEU A 17 -2.57 0.25 16.75
CA LEU A 17 -3.74 -0.31 17.40
C LEU A 17 -3.73 -1.82 17.23
N ASN A 18 -4.15 -2.52 18.28
CA ASN A 18 -4.41 -3.96 18.23
C ASN A 18 -5.89 -4.25 18.50
N LEU A 19 -6.28 -5.48 18.24
CA LEU A 19 -7.65 -5.94 18.44
C LEU A 19 -7.74 -6.87 19.64
N SER A 20 -8.53 -6.46 20.63
CA SER A 20 -8.88 -7.33 21.77
C SER A 20 -9.89 -8.41 21.37
N LYS A 21 -10.79 -8.12 20.41
CA LYS A 21 -11.78 -9.03 19.83
C LYS A 21 -11.86 -8.83 18.32
N ALA A 22 -12.29 -9.83 17.59
CA ALA A 22 -12.59 -9.71 16.17
C ALA A 22 -13.60 -8.59 15.88
N PHE A 23 -13.51 -7.99 14.72
CA PHE A 23 -14.52 -7.05 14.23
C PHE A 23 -14.98 -7.38 12.82
N VAL A 24 -16.19 -6.98 12.51
CA VAL A 24 -16.73 -6.83 11.16
C VAL A 24 -17.35 -5.45 11.11
N VAL A 25 -16.94 -4.62 10.13
CA VAL A 25 -17.47 -3.27 9.93
C VAL A 25 -17.84 -3.10 8.46
N GLY A 26 -18.91 -2.39 8.19
CA GLY A 26 -19.50 -2.24 6.85
C GLY A 26 -20.84 -2.94 6.74
N VAL A 27 -21.49 -2.84 5.60
CA VAL A 27 -22.84 -3.35 5.33
C VAL A 27 -22.81 -4.36 4.19
N GLY A 28 -23.42 -5.53 4.41
CA GLY A 28 -23.51 -6.58 3.40
C GLY A 28 -22.15 -7.07 2.94
N ILE A 29 -21.95 -7.16 1.63
CA ILE A 29 -20.69 -7.56 1.02
C ILE A 29 -19.58 -6.48 1.15
N ASN A 30 -19.96 -5.22 1.39
CA ASN A 30 -19.00 -4.11 1.54
C ASN A 30 -18.56 -4.03 3.00
N ASN A 31 -17.88 -5.08 3.49
CA ASN A 31 -17.39 -5.14 4.85
C ASN A 31 -15.87 -5.29 4.91
N VAL A 32 -15.30 -4.92 6.05
CA VAL A 32 -13.92 -5.21 6.44
C VAL A 32 -13.96 -5.99 7.73
N SER A 33 -13.31 -7.12 7.76
CA SER A 33 -13.23 -7.98 8.93
C SER A 33 -11.80 -8.35 9.29
N CYS A 34 -11.55 -8.50 10.58
CA CYS A 34 -10.27 -8.91 11.14
C CYS A 34 -10.48 -9.79 12.37
N SER A 35 -9.62 -10.77 12.53
CA SER A 35 -9.51 -11.55 13.76
C SER A 35 -8.66 -10.82 14.80
N SER A 36 -8.94 -11.09 16.08
CA SER A 36 -8.16 -10.58 17.22
C SER A 36 -6.70 -11.04 17.16
N THR A 37 -5.83 -10.25 17.76
CA THR A 37 -4.40 -10.56 17.89
C THR A 37 -3.97 -10.57 19.33
N LYS A 38 -3.21 -11.60 19.72
CA LYS A 38 -2.53 -11.60 21.01
C LYS A 38 -1.41 -10.55 20.98
N LYS A 39 -1.16 -9.89 22.10
CA LYS A 39 -0.09 -8.88 22.23
C LYS A 39 1.29 -9.41 21.79
N GLN A 40 1.57 -10.69 22.08
CA GLN A 40 2.80 -11.34 21.64
C GLN A 40 2.97 -11.34 20.12
N ASN A 41 1.94 -11.67 19.35
CA ASN A 41 2.01 -11.69 17.88
C ASN A 41 2.28 -10.29 17.30
N ILE A 42 1.81 -9.24 17.97
CA ILE A 42 2.11 -7.86 17.57
C ILE A 42 3.57 -7.55 17.84
N ASN A 43 4.10 -7.88 19.01
CA ASN A 43 5.50 -7.66 19.37
C ASN A 43 6.45 -8.26 18.32
N GLU A 44 6.16 -9.48 17.83
CA GLU A 44 6.98 -10.18 16.83
C GLU A 44 7.02 -9.47 15.47
N ASN A 45 6.00 -8.69 15.12
CA ASN A 45 5.89 -8.00 13.84
C ASN A 45 6.14 -6.48 13.97
N TYR A 46 6.10 -5.95 15.18
CA TYR A 46 6.11 -4.52 15.42
C TYR A 46 7.39 -3.84 14.95
N ASP A 47 8.55 -4.44 15.21
CA ASP A 47 9.84 -3.88 14.80
C ASP A 47 9.96 -3.78 13.27
N GLN A 48 9.42 -4.76 12.54
CA GLN A 48 9.35 -4.72 11.08
C GLN A 48 8.46 -3.57 10.60
N VAL A 49 7.29 -3.42 11.20
CA VAL A 49 6.33 -2.35 10.85
C VAL A 49 6.93 -0.97 11.13
N ILE A 50 7.49 -0.76 12.31
CA ILE A 50 8.15 0.50 12.69
C ILE A 50 9.29 0.84 11.76
N LYS A 51 10.17 -0.11 11.45
CA LYS A 51 11.29 0.11 10.53
C LYS A 51 10.82 0.68 9.20
N ASN A 52 9.71 0.19 8.65
CA ASN A 52 9.14 0.68 7.41
C ASN A 52 8.46 2.04 7.54
N PHE A 53 7.77 2.30 8.66
CA PHE A 53 7.06 3.57 8.85
C PHE A 53 7.94 4.72 9.37
N ASN A 54 9.08 4.45 10.00
CA ASN A 54 9.99 5.49 10.50
C ASN A 54 10.66 6.32 9.39
N ILE A 55 10.63 5.85 8.15
CA ILE A 55 11.07 6.64 6.99
C ILE A 55 10.12 7.81 6.68
N TYR A 56 8.87 7.74 7.15
CA TYR A 56 7.86 8.78 6.95
C TYR A 56 7.89 9.76 8.12
N LYS A 57 8.27 11.00 7.84
CA LYS A 57 8.28 12.06 8.84
C LYS A 57 6.86 12.51 9.20
N ARG A 58 6.71 13.07 10.39
CA ARG A 58 5.40 13.52 10.93
C ARG A 58 4.68 14.49 9.99
N ASP A 59 5.40 15.47 9.45
CA ASP A 59 4.84 16.46 8.52
C ASP A 59 4.27 15.83 7.26
N PHE A 60 4.97 14.83 6.72
CA PHE A 60 4.49 14.07 5.56
C PHE A 60 3.23 13.27 5.90
N LEU A 61 3.24 12.53 7.01
CA LEU A 61 2.08 11.74 7.46
C LEU A 61 0.84 12.62 7.71
N GLN A 62 1.05 13.84 8.23
CA GLN A 62 -0.02 14.81 8.39
C GLN A 62 -0.58 15.28 7.05
N LYS A 63 0.28 15.56 6.07
CA LYS A 63 -0.14 15.96 4.71
C LYS A 63 -1.00 14.92 4.02
N ILE A 64 -0.66 13.65 4.16
CA ILE A 64 -1.46 12.54 3.60
C ILE A 64 -2.61 12.12 4.53
N ASN A 65 -2.73 12.74 5.71
CA ASN A 65 -3.78 12.48 6.71
C ASN A 65 -3.79 11.05 7.28
N LEU A 66 -2.63 10.36 7.30
CA LEU A 66 -2.49 9.04 7.92
C LEU A 66 -2.25 9.16 9.42
N LYS A 67 -3.03 8.45 10.24
CA LYS A 67 -2.98 8.55 11.70
C LYS A 67 -2.92 7.21 12.43
N TYR A 68 -3.59 6.19 11.92
CA TYR A 68 -3.78 4.93 12.62
C TYR A 68 -3.25 3.75 11.80
N ILE A 69 -2.58 2.83 12.49
CA ILE A 69 -2.14 1.54 11.94
C ILE A 69 -2.78 0.46 12.78
N VAL A 70 -3.59 -0.39 12.17
CA VAL A 70 -4.23 -1.55 12.82
C VAL A 70 -3.50 -2.81 12.40
N LEU A 71 -3.06 -3.60 13.37
CA LEU A 71 -2.41 -4.89 13.15
C LEU A 71 -3.36 -6.01 13.57
N CYS A 72 -3.77 -6.85 12.63
CA CYS A 72 -4.73 -7.92 12.87
C CYS A 72 -4.37 -9.21 12.13
N LYS A 73 -5.16 -10.27 12.33
CA LYS A 73 -5.06 -11.54 11.60
C LYS A 73 -6.28 -11.73 10.71
N ASN A 74 -6.10 -12.51 9.64
CA ASN A 74 -7.19 -12.90 8.75
C ASN A 74 -8.01 -11.71 8.24
N LEU A 75 -7.31 -10.66 7.80
CA LEU A 75 -7.95 -9.51 7.19
C LEU A 75 -8.72 -9.95 5.95
N LYS A 76 -9.99 -9.54 5.87
CA LYS A 76 -10.82 -9.66 4.68
C LYS A 76 -11.43 -8.32 4.34
N VAL A 77 -11.55 -8.05 3.05
CA VAL A 77 -12.26 -6.91 2.48
C VAL A 77 -13.28 -7.46 1.49
N SER A 78 -14.56 -7.18 1.69
CA SER A 78 -15.66 -7.74 0.89
C SER A 78 -15.57 -9.28 0.78
N GLU A 79 -15.33 -9.95 1.91
CA GLU A 79 -15.14 -11.41 2.06
C GLU A 79 -13.87 -11.98 1.38
N ILE A 80 -13.10 -11.18 0.67
CA ILE A 80 -11.85 -11.59 0.01
C ILE A 80 -10.68 -11.39 0.98
N SER A 81 -9.80 -12.38 1.08
CA SER A 81 -8.59 -12.27 1.90
C SER A 81 -7.69 -11.16 1.38
N ALA A 82 -7.27 -10.25 2.27
CA ALA A 82 -6.41 -9.14 1.97
C ALA A 82 -5.14 -9.15 2.84
N LEU A 83 -4.05 -8.60 2.31
CA LEU A 83 -2.78 -8.45 3.03
C LEU A 83 -2.68 -7.10 3.72
N GLY A 84 -3.24 -6.07 3.11
CA GLY A 84 -3.39 -4.72 3.62
C GLY A 84 -4.72 -4.11 3.17
N PHE A 85 -5.09 -3.01 3.78
CA PHE A 85 -6.25 -2.23 3.40
C PHE A 85 -6.07 -0.77 3.84
N ALA A 86 -6.19 0.14 2.88
CA ALA A 86 -6.16 1.58 3.11
C ALA A 86 -7.58 2.13 3.26
N ASN A 87 -7.84 2.83 4.36
CA ASN A 87 -9.06 3.58 4.56
C ASN A 87 -8.72 5.06 4.87
N PRO A 88 -8.57 5.91 3.84
CA PRO A 88 -8.21 7.31 4.01
C PRO A 88 -9.25 8.13 4.77
N GLU A 89 -10.53 7.84 4.65
CA GLU A 89 -11.61 8.53 5.38
C GLU A 89 -11.47 8.33 6.89
N MET A 90 -11.16 7.10 7.30
CA MET A 90 -10.91 6.75 8.71
C MET A 90 -9.45 7.02 9.13
N LYS A 91 -8.61 7.56 8.25
CA LYS A 91 -7.18 7.84 8.50
C LYS A 91 -6.39 6.61 8.95
N THR A 92 -6.77 5.43 8.45
CA THR A 92 -6.35 4.13 8.99
C THR A 92 -5.82 3.21 7.90
N LEU A 93 -4.67 2.60 8.17
CA LEU A 93 -4.18 1.42 7.47
C LEU A 93 -4.41 0.18 8.34
N ILE A 94 -4.83 -0.92 7.72
CA ILE A 94 -5.05 -2.20 8.38
C ILE A 94 -4.15 -3.24 7.72
N PHE A 95 -3.42 -4.05 8.49
CA PHE A 95 -2.49 -5.04 7.98
C PHE A 95 -2.73 -6.42 8.58
N ASN A 96 -2.67 -7.44 7.71
CA ASN A 96 -2.66 -8.84 8.11
C ASN A 96 -1.23 -9.24 8.50
N ILE A 97 -0.99 -9.44 9.80
CA ILE A 97 0.35 -9.81 10.33
C ILE A 97 0.77 -11.24 10.00
N ASN A 98 -0.09 -12.07 9.41
CA ASN A 98 0.27 -13.41 8.94
C ASN A 98 0.92 -13.38 7.54
N THR A 99 1.15 -12.21 6.98
CA THR A 99 1.81 -12.03 5.68
C THR A 99 3.29 -12.39 5.75
N GLU A 100 3.84 -13.05 4.72
CA GLU A 100 5.27 -13.33 4.61
C GLU A 100 6.10 -12.04 4.72
N LYS A 101 7.17 -12.06 5.52
CA LYS A 101 7.94 -10.85 5.88
C LYS A 101 8.39 -10.00 4.69
N LYS A 102 8.93 -10.61 3.62
CA LYS A 102 9.39 -9.86 2.43
C LYS A 102 8.25 -9.19 1.68
N LEU A 103 7.13 -9.89 1.58
CA LEU A 103 5.92 -9.34 0.97
C LEU A 103 5.29 -8.27 1.88
N PHE A 104 5.35 -8.47 3.18
CA PHE A 104 4.80 -7.54 4.17
C PHE A 104 5.42 -6.15 4.08
N ASP A 105 6.77 -6.03 3.98
CA ASP A 105 7.44 -4.74 3.77
C ASP A 105 6.89 -3.99 2.55
N ARG A 106 6.67 -4.71 1.45
CA ARG A 106 6.13 -4.12 0.23
C ARG A 106 4.68 -3.66 0.40
N ILE A 107 3.84 -4.49 1.01
CA ILE A 107 2.43 -4.17 1.26
C ILE A 107 2.30 -2.93 2.16
N LEU A 108 3.15 -2.77 3.17
CA LEU A 108 3.13 -1.57 4.02
C LEU A 108 3.24 -0.29 3.19
N HIS A 109 4.17 -0.25 2.24
CA HIS A 109 4.37 0.93 1.38
C HIS A 109 3.30 1.06 0.28
N HIS A 110 2.80 -0.05 -0.24
CA HIS A 110 1.70 -0.10 -1.18
C HIS A 110 0.47 0.62 -0.60
N GLU A 111 0.06 0.25 0.60
CA GLU A 111 -1.11 0.85 1.26
C GLU A 111 -0.88 2.33 1.64
N VAL A 112 0.36 2.72 1.97
CA VAL A 112 0.69 4.14 2.18
C VAL A 112 0.48 4.94 0.90
N PHE A 113 0.76 4.35 -0.27
CA PHE A 113 0.58 5.06 -1.53
C PHE A 113 -0.89 5.40 -1.80
N HIS A 114 -1.83 4.55 -1.43
CA HIS A 114 -3.26 4.87 -1.55
C HIS A 114 -3.64 6.12 -0.74
N PHE A 115 -3.01 6.37 0.41
CA PHE A 115 -3.19 7.64 1.14
C PHE A 115 -2.60 8.84 0.42
N ILE A 116 -1.39 8.68 -0.16
CA ILE A 116 -0.74 9.73 -0.95
C ILE A 116 -1.66 10.13 -2.11
N GLN A 117 -2.16 9.15 -2.83
CA GLN A 117 -2.99 9.31 -3.99
C GLN A 117 -4.36 9.92 -3.67
N TYR A 118 -5.08 9.35 -2.71
CA TYR A 118 -6.40 9.83 -2.29
C TYR A 118 -6.40 11.31 -1.90
N LYS A 119 -5.32 11.77 -1.24
CA LYS A 119 -5.19 13.18 -0.84
C LYS A 119 -4.74 14.10 -1.97
N ASN A 120 -4.26 13.55 -3.07
CA ASN A 120 -3.63 14.32 -4.15
C ASN A 120 -4.05 13.77 -5.53
N GLU A 121 -5.34 13.48 -5.73
CA GLU A 121 -5.87 12.86 -6.95
C GLU A 121 -5.50 13.62 -8.22
N GLU A 122 -5.46 14.95 -8.17
CA GLU A 122 -5.06 15.79 -9.32
C GLU A 122 -3.62 15.51 -9.78
N LEU A 123 -2.72 15.21 -8.82
CA LEU A 123 -1.33 14.88 -9.11
C LEU A 123 -1.18 13.46 -9.64
N PHE A 124 -2.02 12.53 -9.18
CA PHE A 124 -1.99 11.10 -9.54
C PHE A 124 -3.15 10.72 -10.45
N ASN A 125 -3.38 11.56 -11.47
CA ASN A 125 -4.47 11.40 -12.43
C ASN A 125 -4.33 10.11 -13.24
N GLN A 126 -5.36 9.26 -13.23
CA GLN A 126 -5.39 7.96 -13.91
C GLN A 126 -5.17 8.07 -15.42
N GLU A 127 -5.77 9.06 -16.08
CA GLU A 127 -5.66 9.21 -17.53
C GLU A 127 -4.25 9.59 -17.98
N LYS A 128 -3.55 10.39 -17.18
CA LYS A 128 -2.13 10.68 -17.42
C LYS A 128 -1.27 9.43 -17.20
N TRP A 129 -1.60 8.62 -16.20
CA TRP A 129 -0.89 7.37 -15.94
C TRP A 129 -1.10 6.32 -17.02
N LYS A 130 -2.33 6.12 -17.46
CA LYS A 130 -2.67 5.19 -18.55
C LYS A 130 -1.89 5.48 -19.83
N LYS A 131 -1.68 6.75 -20.16
CA LYS A 131 -0.90 7.19 -21.33
C LYS A 131 0.58 6.82 -21.29
N LEU A 132 1.11 6.42 -20.13
CA LEU A 132 2.48 5.93 -20.02
C LEU A 132 2.65 4.49 -20.53
N ASN A 133 1.56 3.73 -20.62
CA ASN A 133 1.56 2.36 -21.13
C ASN A 133 1.66 2.31 -22.66
N ILE A 134 1.87 1.10 -23.19
CA ILE A 134 1.76 0.86 -24.63
C ILE A 134 0.31 1.15 -25.10
N SER A 135 0.16 1.64 -26.33
CA SER A 135 -1.13 2.13 -26.86
C SER A 135 -2.27 1.11 -26.84
N ASN A 136 -1.96 -0.17 -26.91
CA ASN A 136 -2.95 -1.26 -26.95
C ASN A 136 -3.22 -1.91 -25.59
N PHE A 137 -2.62 -1.39 -24.51
CA PHE A 137 -2.84 -1.94 -23.18
C PHE A 137 -4.08 -1.32 -22.53
N ASN A 138 -4.96 -2.18 -22.01
CA ASN A 138 -6.10 -1.80 -21.19
C ASN A 138 -5.97 -2.49 -19.83
N TYR A 139 -6.16 -1.73 -18.75
CA TYR A 139 -6.28 -2.30 -17.42
C TYR A 139 -7.51 -3.20 -17.31
N GLN A 140 -7.45 -4.17 -16.41
CA GLN A 140 -8.64 -4.89 -15.98
C GLN A 140 -9.54 -3.91 -15.20
N ASP A 141 -10.84 -4.03 -15.31
CA ASP A 141 -11.76 -3.08 -14.65
C ASP A 141 -11.90 -3.32 -13.13
N CYS A 142 -11.16 -4.29 -12.57
CA CYS A 142 -11.34 -4.70 -11.20
C CYS A 142 -10.09 -5.39 -10.63
N SER A 143 -9.64 -4.92 -9.45
CA SER A 143 -8.48 -5.48 -8.74
C SER A 143 -8.75 -6.84 -8.07
N THR A 144 -10.00 -7.26 -7.99
CA THR A 144 -10.42 -8.49 -7.30
C THR A 144 -11.09 -9.51 -8.23
N CYS A 145 -11.19 -9.22 -9.53
CA CYS A 145 -11.96 -10.04 -10.48
C CYS A 145 -11.23 -11.29 -11.00
N SER A 146 -9.93 -11.42 -10.81
CA SER A 146 -9.20 -12.63 -11.19
C SER A 146 -8.68 -13.37 -9.97
N ASN A 147 -8.90 -14.68 -9.94
CA ASN A 147 -8.38 -15.56 -8.88
C ASN A 147 -6.84 -15.74 -8.93
N ASN A 148 -6.16 -15.20 -9.95
CA ASN A 148 -4.74 -15.36 -10.22
C ASN A 148 -3.94 -14.06 -10.14
N ILE A 149 -4.28 -13.18 -9.21
CA ILE A 149 -3.54 -11.94 -9.03
C ILE A 149 -2.23 -12.25 -8.31
N GLU A 150 -1.17 -12.45 -9.06
CA GLU A 150 0.15 -12.67 -8.47
C GLU A 150 0.80 -11.35 -8.07
N LEU A 151 1.08 -11.23 -6.77
CA LEU A 151 1.87 -10.15 -6.19
C LEU A 151 3.38 -10.36 -6.37
N LYS A 152 3.80 -11.47 -6.98
CA LYS A 152 5.20 -11.74 -7.26
C LYS A 152 5.72 -10.84 -8.36
N TYR A 153 6.99 -10.47 -8.23
CA TYR A 153 7.68 -9.76 -9.30
C TYR A 153 7.72 -10.59 -10.59
N SER A 154 7.43 -9.93 -11.71
CA SER A 154 7.49 -10.50 -13.04
C SER A 154 8.26 -9.58 -13.99
N ASN A 155 9.10 -10.16 -14.87
CA ASN A 155 9.75 -9.42 -15.99
C ASN A 155 8.99 -9.60 -17.29
N ASN A 156 7.94 -10.40 -17.33
CA ASN A 156 7.29 -10.81 -18.57
C ASN A 156 6.42 -9.71 -19.17
N ASN A 157 5.97 -8.78 -18.32
CA ASN A 157 5.04 -7.73 -18.71
C ASN A 157 5.76 -6.39 -18.80
N LYS A 158 5.91 -5.89 -20.03
CA LYS A 158 6.52 -4.57 -20.27
C LYS A 158 5.69 -3.46 -19.62
N GLY A 159 6.33 -2.62 -18.83
CA GLY A 159 5.67 -1.53 -18.11
C GLY A 159 5.09 -1.91 -16.75
N PHE A 160 5.14 -3.19 -16.34
CA PHE A 160 4.55 -3.67 -15.09
C PHE A 160 5.53 -4.48 -14.25
N LEU A 161 5.44 -4.38 -12.92
CA LEU A 161 6.32 -5.08 -11.99
C LEU A 161 5.70 -6.36 -11.44
N THR A 162 4.37 -6.45 -11.43
CA THR A 162 3.59 -7.62 -10.97
C THR A 162 2.36 -7.77 -11.86
N ASP A 163 1.75 -8.93 -11.88
CA ASP A 163 0.48 -9.12 -12.58
C ASP A 163 -0.64 -8.29 -11.92
N TYR A 164 -0.55 -8.09 -10.61
CA TYR A 164 -1.45 -7.21 -9.86
C TYR A 164 -1.43 -5.75 -10.35
N SER A 165 -0.27 -5.25 -10.81
CA SER A 165 -0.15 -3.91 -11.41
C SER A 165 -1.07 -3.71 -12.61
N MET A 166 -1.46 -4.78 -13.32
CA MET A 166 -2.31 -4.69 -14.51
C MET A 166 -3.81 -4.61 -14.18
N SER A 167 -4.19 -4.71 -12.92
CA SER A 167 -5.60 -4.70 -12.50
C SER A 167 -6.26 -3.33 -12.65
N ASN A 168 -5.62 -2.28 -12.21
CA ASN A 168 -6.06 -0.90 -12.42
C ASN A 168 -4.92 0.11 -12.22
N PRO A 169 -5.07 1.37 -12.65
CA PRO A 169 -4.02 2.39 -12.54
C PRO A 169 -3.56 2.68 -11.12
N TYR A 170 -4.45 2.58 -10.14
CA TYR A 170 -4.13 2.88 -8.73
C TYR A 170 -3.23 1.81 -8.13
N GLU A 171 -3.53 0.54 -8.40
CA GLU A 171 -2.70 -0.57 -7.97
C GLU A 171 -1.32 -0.55 -8.64
N ASP A 172 -1.27 -0.18 -9.94
CA ASP A 172 -0.02 -0.04 -10.66
C ASP A 172 0.88 1.05 -10.07
N MET A 173 0.33 2.22 -9.75
CA MET A 173 1.07 3.28 -9.06
C MET A 173 1.57 2.81 -7.69
N ALA A 174 0.72 2.13 -6.91
CA ALA A 174 1.05 1.63 -5.58
C ALA A 174 2.13 0.53 -5.63
N GLU A 175 2.08 -0.36 -6.62
CA GLU A 175 3.11 -1.37 -6.84
C GLU A 175 4.46 -0.71 -7.19
N ILE A 176 4.51 0.19 -8.18
CA ILE A 176 5.76 0.93 -8.51
C ILE A 176 6.33 1.62 -7.27
N TYR A 177 5.49 2.33 -6.51
CA TYR A 177 5.92 3.01 -5.29
C TYR A 177 6.46 2.05 -4.23
N SER A 178 5.80 0.92 -4.02
CA SER A 178 6.24 -0.10 -3.06
C SER A 178 7.62 -0.66 -3.39
N PHE A 179 7.90 -0.93 -4.68
CA PHE A 179 9.22 -1.35 -5.15
C PHE A 179 10.28 -0.25 -5.02
N MET A 180 9.93 1.02 -5.23
CA MET A 180 10.84 2.14 -4.99
C MET A 180 11.33 2.19 -3.53
N LYS A 181 10.51 1.73 -2.59
CA LYS A 181 10.83 1.71 -1.15
C LYS A 181 11.56 0.45 -0.71
N THR A 182 11.20 -0.71 -1.25
CA THR A 182 11.64 -2.00 -0.69
C THR A 182 12.64 -2.75 -1.56
N ASN A 183 12.66 -2.51 -2.88
CA ASN A 183 13.50 -3.29 -3.79
C ASN A 183 14.17 -2.44 -4.88
N LYS A 184 14.93 -1.43 -4.44
CA LYS A 184 15.61 -0.47 -5.32
C LYS A 184 16.54 -1.15 -6.33
N LYS A 185 17.27 -2.19 -5.93
CA LYS A 185 18.22 -2.88 -6.82
C LYS A 185 17.50 -3.53 -8.01
N LEU A 186 16.41 -4.22 -7.74
CA LEU A 186 15.59 -4.83 -8.78
C LEU A 186 14.95 -3.77 -9.67
N LEU A 187 14.39 -2.71 -9.07
CA LEU A 187 13.81 -1.61 -9.82
C LEU A 187 14.84 -0.94 -10.73
N LEU A 188 16.03 -0.63 -10.24
CA LEU A 188 17.11 -0.02 -11.05
C LEU A 188 17.49 -0.90 -12.24
N LYS A 189 17.56 -2.22 -12.08
CA LYS A 189 17.78 -3.13 -13.20
C LYS A 189 16.65 -3.01 -14.23
N ARG A 190 15.39 -2.97 -13.76
CA ARG A 190 14.22 -2.88 -14.64
C ARG A 190 14.18 -1.55 -15.42
N LEU A 191 14.63 -0.45 -14.82
CA LEU A 191 14.71 0.86 -15.48
C LEU A 191 15.65 0.87 -16.70
N GLN A 192 16.68 0.01 -16.73
CA GLN A 192 17.61 -0.08 -17.85
C GLN A 192 16.97 -0.69 -19.11
N ASP A 193 16.00 -1.60 -18.90
CA ASP A 193 15.41 -2.40 -19.96
C ASP A 193 13.96 -2.01 -20.31
N ASP A 194 13.34 -1.13 -19.51
CA ASP A 194 11.93 -0.79 -19.63
C ASP A 194 11.64 0.70 -19.44
N GLN A 195 11.60 1.41 -20.56
CA GLN A 195 11.33 2.85 -20.59
C GLN A 195 9.96 3.22 -19.98
N ILE A 196 8.97 2.33 -20.05
CA ILE A 196 7.66 2.58 -19.46
C ILE A 196 7.76 2.62 -17.94
N ILE A 197 8.47 1.67 -17.34
CA ILE A 197 8.74 1.67 -15.90
C ILE A 197 9.51 2.93 -15.50
N GLU A 198 10.50 3.35 -16.28
CA GLU A 198 11.24 4.59 -16.01
C GLU A 198 10.31 5.80 -16.01
N ASN A 199 9.46 5.95 -17.02
CA ASN A 199 8.49 7.04 -17.13
C ASN A 199 7.52 7.04 -15.92
N LYS A 200 7.04 5.87 -15.50
CA LYS A 200 6.18 5.68 -14.33
C LYS A 200 6.87 6.10 -13.04
N VAL A 201 8.12 5.67 -12.83
CA VAL A 201 8.92 6.06 -11.66
C VAL A 201 9.15 7.58 -11.63
N ASN A 202 9.48 8.18 -12.78
CA ASN A 202 9.67 9.62 -12.88
C ASN A 202 8.37 10.39 -12.62
N PHE A 203 7.23 9.90 -13.12
CA PHE A 203 5.92 10.47 -12.81
C PHE A 203 5.65 10.49 -11.30
N LEU A 204 5.87 9.38 -10.61
CA LEU A 204 5.67 9.31 -9.16
C LEU A 204 6.63 10.22 -8.40
N LYS A 205 7.93 10.20 -8.73
CA LYS A 205 8.92 11.07 -8.09
C LYS A 205 8.57 12.55 -8.22
N ASN A 206 8.24 12.99 -9.43
CA ASN A 206 7.91 14.37 -9.71
C ASN A 206 6.67 14.84 -8.94
N ASN A 207 5.64 14.00 -8.84
CA ASN A 207 4.41 14.37 -8.16
C ASN A 207 4.52 14.27 -6.63
N ILE A 208 5.22 13.28 -6.08
CA ILE A 208 5.48 13.20 -4.64
C ILE A 208 6.36 14.37 -4.18
N SER A 209 7.33 14.80 -4.97
CA SER A 209 8.18 15.98 -4.67
C SER A 209 7.37 17.27 -4.56
N LYS A 210 6.25 17.42 -5.28
CA LYS A 210 5.34 18.56 -5.15
C LYS A 210 4.61 18.55 -3.78
N ILE A 211 4.32 17.37 -3.23
CA ILE A 211 3.71 17.23 -1.90
C ILE A 211 4.74 17.54 -0.81
N ASN A 212 5.95 17.02 -0.97
CA ASN A 212 7.04 17.22 -0.03
C ASN A 212 8.39 17.20 -0.74
N GLN A 213 8.98 18.39 -0.94
CA GLN A 213 10.28 18.56 -1.61
C GLN A 213 11.43 17.80 -0.94
N ASN A 214 11.32 17.56 0.37
CA ASN A 214 12.31 16.81 1.16
C ASN A 214 12.03 15.31 1.24
N PHE A 215 11.09 14.79 0.44
CA PHE A 215 10.76 13.37 0.44
C PHE A 215 11.92 12.55 -0.12
N LYS A 216 12.38 11.55 0.64
CA LYS A 216 13.46 10.64 0.22
C LYS A 216 12.87 9.37 -0.40
N PHE A 217 13.30 9.07 -1.61
CA PHE A 217 12.94 7.85 -2.34
C PHE A 217 13.88 6.69 -2.05
#